data_2c698665cccd0870487b912b7c00193a
#
_entry.id   2c698665cccd0870487b912b7c00193a
#
_cell.length_a   1.000
_cell.length_b   1.000
_cell.length_c   1.000
_cell.angle_alpha   90.00
_cell.angle_beta   90.00
_cell.angle_gamma   90.00
#
_symmetry.space_group_name_H-M   'P 1'
#
loop_
_entity.id
_entity.type
_entity.pdbx_description
1 polymer ?
#
loop_
_entity_poly.entity_id
_entity_poly.type
_entity_poly.pdbx_seq_one_letter_code
_entity_poly.pdbx_strand_id
1 'polypeptide(L)'
;MKRLPALAITAILLVAMPLCAHGGEIVVNAVGDIMLAGRWAPLLRTKGYDHPFAGVSAALADGDINLANLECPIASCGREYTAKKFRFRAEKKVAEAVRKAGFNLVNLANNHSMDFGGEALAETMDNLHAAGIAWIGAGADLAQARRMAVFTVKGKKIAFLGYSLTQPIEFFAAQQRPGTAPAYERIFVPDIVRARKEADYVIVSFHWGKEGSGMPLPVQRSIARKAIDAGADVIIGHHPHVLQGIERYGKGIVFYSLGNFAFASKGTANGQSAIIRLRLDDGRREAEILPLDVLYRRVGFQPRLLAGKRADDIIEQLNILSRPLNTRITSRNNSYIVSF
;
A
#
# COMPACT_ATOMS: atom_id res chain seq x y z
N MET A 1 4.43 22.59 -84.49
CA MET A 1 4.37 22.95 -83.10
C MET A 1 3.45 21.97 -82.38
N LYS A 2 4.02 20.97 -81.67
CA LYS A 2 3.26 19.94 -80.91
C LYS A 2 3.16 20.38 -79.45
N ARG A 3 1.96 20.56 -78.96
CA ARG A 3 1.71 20.93 -77.55
C ARG A 3 1.81 19.64 -76.71
N LEU A 4 2.65 19.62 -75.68
CA LEU A 4 2.73 18.59 -74.65
C LEU A 4 1.59 18.77 -73.62
N PRO A 5 1.00 17.66 -73.08
CA PRO A 5 -0.02 17.78 -72.06
C PRO A 5 0.60 18.00 -70.69
N ALA A 6 -0.02 18.88 -69.88
CA ALA A 6 0.36 19.17 -68.50
C ALA A 6 -0.04 17.97 -67.59
N LEU A 7 0.94 17.42 -66.87
CA LEU A 7 0.72 16.39 -65.84
C LEU A 7 0.24 17.08 -64.56
N ALA A 8 -0.97 16.80 -64.13
CA ALA A 8 -1.50 17.24 -62.84
C ALA A 8 -0.96 16.30 -61.78
N ILE A 9 -0.09 16.82 -60.87
CA ILE A 9 0.38 16.12 -59.70
C ILE A 9 -0.66 16.30 -58.58
N THR A 10 -1.44 15.26 -58.30
CA THR A 10 -2.34 15.26 -57.15
C THR A 10 -1.52 14.97 -55.88
N ALA A 11 -1.31 15.99 -55.04
CA ALA A 11 -0.68 15.83 -53.74
C ALA A 11 -1.65 15.14 -52.77
N ILE A 12 -1.38 13.87 -52.37
CA ILE A 12 -2.09 13.18 -51.32
C ILE A 12 -1.56 13.73 -50.00
N LEU A 13 -2.40 14.52 -49.30
CA LEU A 13 -2.15 14.97 -47.93
C LEU A 13 -2.39 13.76 -47.00
N LEU A 14 -1.33 13.08 -46.58
CA LEU A 14 -1.38 12.12 -45.47
C LEU A 14 -1.59 12.91 -44.18
N VAL A 15 -2.84 12.96 -43.69
CA VAL A 15 -3.16 13.40 -42.33
C VAL A 15 -2.66 12.32 -41.38
N ALA A 16 -1.48 12.52 -40.80
CA ALA A 16 -1.01 11.72 -39.68
C ALA A 16 -1.95 11.97 -38.48
N MET A 17 -2.92 11.11 -38.27
CA MET A 17 -3.64 11.08 -36.98
C MET A 17 -2.61 10.77 -35.91
N PRO A 18 -2.54 11.57 -34.82
CA PRO A 18 -1.73 11.18 -33.68
C PRO A 18 -2.26 9.82 -33.19
N LEU A 19 -1.42 8.78 -33.24
CA LEU A 19 -1.64 7.58 -32.46
C LEU A 19 -1.67 8.06 -31.00
N CYS A 20 -2.87 8.18 -30.42
CA CYS A 20 -3.01 8.20 -28.98
C CYS A 20 -2.39 6.88 -28.49
N ALA A 21 -1.18 6.94 -27.98
CA ALA A 21 -0.60 5.82 -27.25
C ALA A 21 -1.58 5.56 -26.07
N HIS A 22 -2.42 4.53 -26.20
CA HIS A 22 -3.21 4.06 -25.08
C HIS A 22 -2.19 3.67 -24.01
N GLY A 23 -2.12 4.42 -22.92
CA GLY A 23 -1.27 4.11 -21.78
C GLY A 23 -1.64 2.70 -21.34
N GLY A 24 -0.62 1.79 -21.25
CA GLY A 24 -0.88 0.41 -20.82
C GLY A 24 -1.47 0.38 -19.40
N GLU A 25 -2.16 -0.71 -19.06
CA GLU A 25 -2.71 -0.96 -17.71
C GLU A 25 -1.63 -0.75 -16.63
N ILE A 26 -1.92 0.07 -15.64
CA ILE A 26 -1.05 0.30 -14.47
C ILE A 26 -1.40 -0.72 -13.40
N VAL A 27 -0.41 -1.39 -12.87
CA VAL A 27 -0.57 -2.39 -11.82
C VAL A 27 0.04 -1.89 -10.52
N VAL A 28 -0.81 -1.69 -9.49
CA VAL A 28 -0.36 -1.36 -8.13
C VAL A 28 -0.72 -2.51 -7.21
N ASN A 29 0.28 -3.17 -6.61
CA ASN A 29 0.05 -4.15 -5.56
C ASN A 29 0.15 -3.48 -4.20
N ALA A 30 -0.82 -3.73 -3.32
CA ALA A 30 -0.78 -3.35 -1.91
C ALA A 30 -0.86 -4.61 -1.04
N VAL A 31 0.00 -4.70 -0.03
CA VAL A 31 0.02 -5.80 0.93
C VAL A 31 -0.18 -5.27 2.35
N GLY A 32 -0.43 -6.18 3.30
CA GLY A 32 -0.61 -5.85 4.71
C GLY A 32 0.69 -5.48 5.45
N ASP A 33 0.69 -5.70 6.77
CA ASP A 33 1.74 -5.26 7.68
C ASP A 33 3.00 -6.11 7.58
N ILE A 34 4.17 -5.44 7.49
CA ILE A 34 5.50 -6.04 7.49
C ILE A 34 6.21 -5.71 8.81
N MET A 35 6.62 -6.75 9.55
CA MET A 35 7.40 -6.65 10.80
C MET A 35 8.57 -7.63 10.75
N LEU A 36 9.76 -7.13 10.41
CA LEU A 36 10.98 -7.94 10.24
C LEU A 36 11.97 -7.72 11.40
N ALA A 37 11.46 -7.69 12.64
CA ALA A 37 12.21 -7.33 13.81
C ALA A 37 11.88 -8.20 15.04
N GLY A 38 12.48 -7.88 16.18
CA GLY A 38 12.23 -8.49 17.46
C GLY A 38 12.65 -9.97 17.51
N ARG A 39 11.79 -10.84 18.06
CA ARG A 39 12.08 -12.27 18.21
C ARG A 39 12.32 -13.04 16.92
N TRP A 40 12.00 -12.44 15.77
CA TRP A 40 12.18 -13.05 14.45
C TRP A 40 13.52 -12.70 13.80
N ALA A 41 14.25 -11.73 14.32
CA ALA A 41 15.56 -11.36 13.82
C ALA A 41 16.55 -12.57 13.74
N PRO A 42 16.60 -13.51 14.72
CA PRO A 42 17.44 -14.70 14.59
C PRO A 42 17.08 -15.60 13.39
N LEU A 43 15.77 -15.74 13.09
CA LEU A 43 15.30 -16.48 11.92
C LEU A 43 15.80 -15.84 10.61
N LEU A 44 15.70 -14.50 10.52
CA LEU A 44 16.14 -13.74 9.34
C LEU A 44 17.66 -13.83 9.15
N ARG A 45 18.43 -13.77 10.23
CA ARG A 45 19.89 -13.97 10.16
C ARG A 45 20.27 -15.36 9.67
N THR A 46 19.50 -16.40 10.02
CA THR A 46 19.78 -17.79 9.67
C THR A 46 19.28 -18.16 8.27
N LYS A 47 18.06 -17.71 7.91
CA LYS A 47 17.39 -18.09 6.66
C LYS A 47 17.60 -17.09 5.52
N GLY A 48 18.14 -15.90 5.83
CA GLY A 48 18.21 -14.76 4.91
C GLY A 48 17.07 -13.76 5.12
N TYR A 49 17.35 -12.48 4.88
CA TYR A 49 16.38 -11.40 5.06
C TYR A 49 15.30 -11.37 3.96
N ASP A 50 15.55 -12.02 2.85
CA ASP A 50 14.62 -12.26 1.72
C ASP A 50 13.68 -13.44 1.95
N HIS A 51 14.00 -14.32 2.91
CA HIS A 51 13.20 -15.50 3.25
C HIS A 51 11.68 -15.21 3.39
N PRO A 52 11.21 -14.15 4.07
CA PRO A 52 9.78 -13.89 4.20
C PRO A 52 9.05 -13.63 2.87
N PHE A 53 9.75 -13.28 1.83
CA PHE A 53 9.15 -12.86 0.57
C PHE A 53 9.17 -13.92 -0.54
N ALA A 54 9.95 -15.00 -0.35
CA ALA A 54 10.18 -16.01 -1.38
C ALA A 54 8.90 -16.67 -1.94
N GLY A 55 7.86 -16.81 -1.10
CA GLY A 55 6.57 -17.41 -1.51
C GLY A 55 5.65 -16.50 -2.33
N VAL A 56 5.98 -15.21 -2.48
CA VAL A 56 5.10 -14.19 -3.11
C VAL A 56 5.83 -13.32 -4.13
N SER A 57 7.13 -13.48 -4.29
CA SER A 57 7.95 -12.66 -5.20
C SER A 57 7.41 -12.64 -6.64
N ALA A 58 6.98 -13.78 -7.16
CA ALA A 58 6.37 -13.86 -8.50
C ALA A 58 5.09 -13.04 -8.62
N ALA A 59 4.24 -13.00 -7.57
CA ALA A 59 3.02 -12.21 -7.57
C ALA A 59 3.29 -10.70 -7.49
N LEU A 60 4.42 -10.29 -6.92
CA LEU A 60 4.82 -8.88 -6.82
C LEU A 60 5.59 -8.40 -8.06
N ALA A 61 6.18 -9.31 -8.85
CA ALA A 61 7.01 -8.96 -10.00
C ALA A 61 6.25 -8.20 -11.10
N ASP A 62 4.94 -8.45 -11.26
CA ASP A 62 4.10 -7.80 -12.26
C ASP A 62 3.64 -6.38 -11.84
N GLY A 63 3.93 -5.96 -10.62
CA GLY A 63 3.54 -4.63 -10.12
C GLY A 63 4.46 -3.53 -10.61
N ASP A 64 3.90 -2.47 -11.21
CA ASP A 64 4.63 -1.23 -11.48
C ASP A 64 4.99 -0.54 -10.14
N ILE A 65 4.06 -0.63 -9.15
CA ILE A 65 4.25 -0.12 -7.79
C ILE A 65 3.79 -1.18 -6.79
N ASN A 66 4.65 -1.48 -5.81
CA ASN A 66 4.35 -2.40 -4.71
C ASN A 66 4.43 -1.66 -3.38
N LEU A 67 3.27 -1.50 -2.72
CA LEU A 67 3.10 -0.80 -1.44
C LEU A 67 2.95 -1.78 -0.29
N ALA A 68 3.67 -1.53 0.81
CA ALA A 68 3.49 -2.22 2.10
C ALA A 68 3.43 -1.22 3.27
N ASN A 69 2.86 -1.63 4.40
CA ASN A 69 3.05 -0.93 5.67
C ASN A 69 4.28 -1.52 6.37
N LEU A 70 5.37 -0.74 6.48
CA LEU A 70 6.58 -1.14 7.19
C LEU A 70 6.46 -0.76 8.67
N GLU A 71 6.11 -1.74 9.50
CA GLU A 71 5.71 -1.53 10.89
C GLU A 71 6.86 -1.71 11.89
N CYS A 72 8.04 -1.31 11.48
CA CYS A 72 9.22 -1.22 12.36
C CYS A 72 10.24 -0.26 11.76
N PRO A 73 11.00 0.51 12.59
CA PRO A 73 12.15 1.25 12.11
C PRO A 73 13.27 0.29 11.67
N ILE A 74 14.00 0.68 10.63
CA ILE A 74 15.21 0.00 10.14
C ILE A 74 16.42 0.85 10.59
N ALA A 75 16.95 0.58 11.75
CA ALA A 75 17.97 1.43 12.35
C ALA A 75 18.93 0.66 13.28
N SER A 76 20.09 1.24 13.51
CA SER A 76 21.07 0.80 14.51
C SER A 76 21.15 1.75 15.72
N CYS A 77 20.69 2.99 15.57
CA CYS A 77 20.71 4.06 16.57
C CYS A 77 19.34 4.32 17.21
N GLY A 78 19.27 5.37 18.01
CA GLY A 78 18.06 5.87 18.64
C GLY A 78 17.80 5.30 20.03
N ARG A 79 16.96 6.03 20.79
CA ARG A 79 16.58 5.68 22.15
C ARG A 79 15.23 5.00 22.19
N GLU A 80 15.15 3.85 22.86
CA GLU A 80 13.95 3.07 23.02
C GLU A 80 12.84 3.84 23.76
N TYR A 81 11.60 3.83 23.21
CA TYR A 81 10.42 4.43 23.83
C TYR A 81 9.80 3.45 24.84
N THR A 82 10.25 3.52 26.08
CA THR A 82 9.93 2.54 27.13
C THR A 82 8.47 2.55 27.61
N ALA A 83 7.69 3.59 27.30
CA ALA A 83 6.27 3.67 27.67
C ALA A 83 5.36 2.74 26.86
N LYS A 84 5.88 2.06 25.82
CA LYS A 84 5.18 1.00 25.09
C LYS A 84 5.64 -0.38 25.54
N LYS A 85 4.70 -1.35 25.54
CA LYS A 85 5.00 -2.76 25.83
C LYS A 85 5.82 -3.43 24.73
N PHE A 86 5.46 -3.20 23.48
CA PHE A 86 6.11 -3.77 22.29
C PHE A 86 6.85 -2.70 21.53
N ARG A 87 8.16 -2.89 21.34
CA ARG A 87 9.05 -2.02 20.58
C ARG A 87 9.89 -2.90 19.67
N PHE A 88 10.05 -2.44 18.43
CA PHE A 88 10.72 -3.20 17.40
C PHE A 88 11.75 -2.34 16.69
N ARG A 89 12.87 -2.94 16.30
CA ARG A 89 13.91 -2.32 15.49
C ARG A 89 14.53 -3.39 14.61
N ALA A 90 14.45 -3.18 13.29
CA ALA A 90 15.00 -4.07 12.28
C ALA A 90 16.43 -3.67 11.92
N GLU A 91 17.20 -4.64 11.45
CA GLU A 91 18.55 -4.44 10.96
C GLU A 91 18.56 -3.79 9.56
N LYS A 92 19.63 -3.06 9.23
CA LYS A 92 19.79 -2.35 7.95
C LYS A 92 19.55 -3.24 6.72
N LYS A 93 19.98 -4.51 6.75
CA LYS A 93 19.78 -5.48 5.66
C LYS A 93 18.32 -5.71 5.28
N VAL A 94 17.38 -5.36 6.16
CA VAL A 94 15.94 -5.45 5.89
C VAL A 94 15.52 -4.53 4.73
N ALA A 95 16.08 -3.32 4.60
CA ALA A 95 15.75 -2.41 3.50
C ALA A 95 16.08 -3.04 2.12
N GLU A 96 17.26 -3.63 2.00
CA GLU A 96 17.67 -4.32 0.77
C GLU A 96 16.77 -5.52 0.46
N ALA A 97 16.37 -6.30 1.48
CA ALA A 97 15.49 -7.44 1.31
C ALA A 97 14.07 -7.03 0.88
N VAL A 98 13.53 -5.95 1.45
CA VAL A 98 12.24 -5.37 1.04
C VAL A 98 12.32 -4.89 -0.42
N ARG A 99 13.43 -4.24 -0.82
CA ARG A 99 13.65 -3.82 -2.21
C ARG A 99 13.74 -5.02 -3.18
N LYS A 100 14.50 -6.04 -2.82
CA LYS A 100 14.63 -7.28 -3.62
C LYS A 100 13.30 -8.01 -3.79
N ALA A 101 12.42 -7.95 -2.78
CA ALA A 101 11.08 -8.51 -2.86
C ALA A 101 10.16 -7.78 -3.85
N GLY A 102 10.62 -6.65 -4.40
CA GLY A 102 9.91 -5.84 -5.39
C GLY A 102 9.22 -4.60 -4.81
N PHE A 103 9.27 -4.38 -3.48
CA PHE A 103 8.66 -3.17 -2.90
C PHE A 103 9.47 -1.93 -3.27
N ASN A 104 8.77 -0.92 -3.78
CA ASN A 104 9.33 0.38 -4.15
C ASN A 104 8.67 1.54 -3.39
N LEU A 105 7.64 1.23 -2.58
CA LEU A 105 6.96 2.19 -1.71
C LEU A 105 6.57 1.54 -0.39
N VAL A 106 6.80 2.24 0.74
CA VAL A 106 6.33 1.83 2.06
C VAL A 106 5.59 2.94 2.79
N ASN A 107 4.56 2.59 3.57
CA ASN A 107 3.96 3.48 4.54
C ASN A 107 4.73 3.37 5.87
N LEU A 108 5.16 4.51 6.40
CA LEU A 108 5.78 4.65 7.72
C LEU A 108 4.83 5.30 8.74
N ALA A 109 3.63 5.73 8.34
CA ALA A 109 2.66 6.27 9.28
C ALA A 109 2.02 5.15 10.10
N ASN A 110 2.70 4.68 11.15
CA ASN A 110 2.21 3.63 12.05
C ASN A 110 2.71 3.81 13.48
N ASN A 111 2.22 2.99 14.41
CA ASN A 111 2.53 3.05 15.83
C ASN A 111 3.90 2.47 16.21
N HIS A 112 4.69 1.98 15.25
CA HIS A 112 6.02 1.42 15.52
C HIS A 112 7.17 2.20 14.89
N SER A 113 6.93 3.12 13.98
CA SER A 113 7.98 3.89 13.29
C SER A 113 8.87 4.72 14.21
N MET A 114 8.36 5.10 15.39
CA MET A 114 9.07 5.89 16.40
C MET A 114 9.45 5.09 17.65
N ASP A 115 9.45 3.76 17.61
CA ASP A 115 9.77 2.90 18.75
C ASP A 115 11.18 3.19 19.34
N PHE A 116 12.09 3.73 18.54
CA PHE A 116 13.43 4.16 18.95
C PHE A 116 13.70 5.65 18.69
N GLY A 117 12.62 6.46 18.62
CA GLY A 117 12.69 7.92 18.52
C GLY A 117 13.04 8.45 17.12
N GLY A 118 13.22 9.78 17.06
CA GLY A 118 13.44 10.50 15.80
C GLY A 118 14.73 10.15 15.07
N GLU A 119 15.81 9.82 15.80
CA GLU A 119 17.09 9.40 15.21
C GLU A 119 16.92 8.08 14.44
N ALA A 120 16.24 7.10 15.05
CA ALA A 120 15.95 5.83 14.37
C ALA A 120 14.99 5.99 13.17
N LEU A 121 14.04 6.91 13.25
CA LEU A 121 13.19 7.24 12.12
C LEU A 121 14.00 7.87 10.98
N ALA A 122 14.91 8.78 11.28
CA ALA A 122 15.79 9.41 10.29
C ALA A 122 16.67 8.34 9.60
N GLU A 123 17.36 7.48 10.39
CA GLU A 123 18.15 6.38 9.84
C GLU A 123 17.29 5.41 9.01
N THR A 124 16.04 5.18 9.40
CA THR A 124 15.08 4.37 8.60
C THR A 124 14.86 4.98 7.23
N MET A 125 14.58 6.28 7.16
CA MET A 125 14.38 7.00 5.90
C MET A 125 15.63 6.97 5.02
N ASP A 126 16.82 7.14 5.61
CA ASP A 126 18.11 7.06 4.91
C ASP A 126 18.36 5.64 4.37
N ASN A 127 18.08 4.58 5.13
CA ASN A 127 18.24 3.20 4.70
C ASN A 127 17.25 2.84 3.57
N LEU A 128 16.02 3.33 3.61
CA LEU A 128 15.03 3.18 2.54
C LEU A 128 15.47 3.92 1.27
N HIS A 129 15.93 5.15 1.41
CA HIS A 129 16.47 5.94 0.30
C HIS A 129 17.65 5.24 -0.38
N ALA A 130 18.60 4.77 0.41
CA ALA A 130 19.77 4.04 -0.09
C ALA A 130 19.38 2.74 -0.83
N ALA A 131 18.29 2.09 -0.42
CA ALA A 131 17.74 0.92 -1.08
C ALA A 131 16.86 1.26 -2.31
N GLY A 132 16.60 2.54 -2.60
CA GLY A 132 15.72 2.96 -3.70
C GLY A 132 14.23 2.70 -3.41
N ILE A 133 13.82 2.81 -2.14
CA ILE A 133 12.43 2.67 -1.70
C ILE A 133 11.92 4.04 -1.28
N ALA A 134 10.81 4.49 -1.89
CA ALA A 134 10.09 5.67 -1.47
C ALA A 134 9.26 5.38 -0.19
N TRP A 135 8.95 6.41 0.57
CA TRP A 135 8.07 6.29 1.74
C TRP A 135 7.05 7.41 1.80
N ILE A 136 5.98 7.16 2.52
CA ILE A 136 4.91 8.10 2.84
C ILE A 136 4.65 8.07 4.35
N GLY A 137 4.09 9.15 4.87
CA GLY A 137 3.52 9.18 6.20
C GLY A 137 4.49 9.41 7.35
N ALA A 138 5.77 9.72 7.07
CA ALA A 138 6.75 10.09 8.11
C ALA A 138 7.78 11.10 7.59
N GLY A 139 8.35 11.88 8.50
CA GLY A 139 9.34 12.89 8.16
C GLY A 139 10.03 13.50 9.38
N ALA A 140 11.02 14.38 9.12
CA ALA A 140 11.74 15.14 10.15
C ALA A 140 10.85 16.22 10.80
N ASP A 141 9.75 16.54 10.19
CA ASP A 141 8.72 17.46 10.67
C ASP A 141 7.36 17.12 10.05
N LEU A 142 6.30 17.83 10.46
CA LEU A 142 4.95 17.61 9.94
C LEU A 142 4.84 17.89 8.43
N ALA A 143 5.57 18.87 7.90
CA ALA A 143 5.52 19.21 6.49
C ALA A 143 6.10 18.07 5.64
N GLN A 144 7.20 17.48 6.06
CA GLN A 144 7.77 16.30 5.40
C GLN A 144 6.91 15.05 5.58
N ALA A 145 6.38 14.78 6.80
CA ALA A 145 5.55 13.62 7.07
C ALA A 145 4.27 13.58 6.19
N ARG A 146 3.75 14.75 5.79
CA ARG A 146 2.57 14.92 4.92
C ARG A 146 2.88 14.91 3.42
N ARG A 147 4.13 14.75 3.03
CA ARG A 147 4.50 14.76 1.60
C ARG A 147 3.90 13.56 0.88
N MET A 148 3.32 13.80 -0.27
CA MET A 148 2.92 12.72 -1.17
C MET A 148 4.15 12.18 -1.91
N ALA A 149 4.16 10.87 -2.14
CA ALA A 149 5.04 10.25 -3.13
C ALA A 149 4.28 10.19 -4.47
N VAL A 150 4.92 10.63 -5.56
CA VAL A 150 4.34 10.61 -6.90
C VAL A 150 5.17 9.72 -7.80
N PHE A 151 4.51 8.74 -8.42
CA PHE A 151 5.09 7.88 -9.43
C PHE A 151 4.49 8.21 -10.80
N THR A 152 5.34 8.31 -11.80
CA THR A 152 4.88 8.40 -13.20
C THR A 152 5.05 7.04 -13.85
N VAL A 153 3.95 6.40 -14.19
CA VAL A 153 3.88 5.07 -14.79
C VAL A 153 3.05 5.13 -16.06
N LYS A 154 3.62 4.71 -17.18
CA LYS A 154 2.93 4.67 -18.48
C LYS A 154 2.24 6.01 -18.83
N GLY A 155 2.90 7.12 -18.48
CA GLY A 155 2.41 8.48 -18.76
C GLY A 155 1.37 9.03 -17.76
N LYS A 156 0.93 8.24 -16.76
CA LYS A 156 0.00 8.66 -15.71
C LYS A 156 0.72 8.90 -14.39
N LYS A 157 0.26 9.87 -13.62
CA LYS A 157 0.75 10.20 -12.29
C LYS A 157 -0.11 9.55 -11.22
N ILE A 158 0.51 8.78 -10.33
CA ILE A 158 -0.14 8.16 -9.17
C ILE A 158 0.45 8.79 -7.91
N ALA A 159 -0.38 9.48 -7.13
CA ALA A 159 0.00 10.06 -5.85
C ALA A 159 -0.35 9.12 -4.69
N PHE A 160 0.59 8.99 -3.76
CA PHE A 160 0.42 8.21 -2.53
C PHE A 160 0.58 9.12 -1.32
N LEU A 161 -0.29 8.94 -0.32
CA LEU A 161 -0.28 9.63 0.96
C LEU A 161 -0.43 8.62 2.09
N GLY A 162 0.16 8.89 3.27
CA GLY A 162 0.09 7.99 4.41
C GLY A 162 -0.23 8.74 5.71
N TYR A 163 -1.11 8.16 6.55
CA TYR A 163 -1.52 8.76 7.82
C TYR A 163 -1.76 7.71 8.89
N SER A 164 -1.53 8.07 10.16
CA SER A 164 -1.79 7.22 11.33
C SER A 164 -2.83 7.82 12.26
N LEU A 165 -3.71 6.98 12.78
CA LEU A 165 -4.66 7.31 13.86
C LEU A 165 -4.34 6.53 15.15
N THR A 166 -3.21 5.85 15.21
CA THR A 166 -2.84 4.98 16.34
C THR A 166 -2.00 5.70 17.38
N GLN A 167 -2.05 5.21 18.62
CA GLN A 167 -1.25 5.69 19.74
C GLN A 167 0.19 5.13 19.68
N PRO A 168 1.21 5.80 20.28
CA PRO A 168 1.07 7.03 21.07
C PRO A 168 1.05 8.30 20.21
N ILE A 169 0.35 9.34 20.68
CA ILE A 169 0.25 10.63 19.98
C ILE A 169 1.58 11.37 19.91
N GLU A 170 2.52 11.06 20.79
CA GLU A 170 3.87 11.58 20.81
C GLU A 170 4.67 11.19 19.56
N PHE A 171 4.23 10.15 18.86
CA PHE A 171 4.81 9.70 17.59
C PHE A 171 4.39 10.56 16.40
N PHE A 172 3.36 11.41 16.57
CA PHE A 172 2.95 12.31 15.50
C PHE A 172 3.97 13.44 15.31
N ALA A 173 4.30 13.69 14.06
CA ALA A 173 5.15 14.81 13.68
C ALA A 173 4.53 16.15 14.08
N ALA A 174 5.38 17.12 14.43
CA ALA A 174 5.01 18.50 14.67
C ALA A 174 5.89 19.44 13.81
N GLN A 175 5.70 20.75 13.94
CA GLN A 175 6.38 21.74 13.11
C GLN A 175 7.94 21.60 13.14
N GLN A 176 8.49 21.21 14.28
CA GLN A 176 9.94 21.04 14.47
C GLN A 176 10.26 19.71 15.18
N ARG A 177 9.43 18.71 14.98
CA ARG A 177 9.59 17.39 15.61
C ARG A 177 9.34 16.29 14.59
N PRO A 178 10.29 15.34 14.45
CA PRO A 178 10.13 14.19 13.59
C PRO A 178 8.98 13.29 14.06
N GLY A 179 8.41 12.54 13.14
CA GLY A 179 7.34 11.60 13.45
C GLY A 179 6.49 11.22 12.27
N THR A 180 5.32 10.68 12.57
CA THR A 180 4.35 10.19 11.60
C THR A 180 3.26 11.24 11.31
N ALA A 181 2.68 11.22 10.12
CA ALA A 181 1.57 12.10 9.76
C ALA A 181 0.28 11.65 10.45
N PRO A 182 -0.37 12.50 11.29
CA PRO A 182 -1.62 12.12 11.95
C PRO A 182 -2.80 12.16 10.99
N ALA A 183 -3.71 11.18 11.14
CA ALA A 183 -4.95 11.08 10.36
C ALA A 183 -6.03 12.07 10.84
N TYR A 184 -5.67 13.33 11.05
CA TYR A 184 -6.62 14.40 11.39
C TYR A 184 -7.22 15.00 10.12
N GLU A 185 -8.53 15.19 10.09
CA GLU A 185 -9.26 15.70 8.92
C GLU A 185 -8.67 17.01 8.38
N ARG A 186 -8.33 17.97 9.28
CA ARG A 186 -7.67 19.23 8.92
C ARG A 186 -6.28 19.07 8.26
N ILE A 187 -5.72 17.83 8.27
CA ILE A 187 -4.44 17.50 7.67
C ILE A 187 -4.63 16.72 6.38
N PHE A 188 -5.30 15.56 6.43
CA PHE A 188 -5.38 14.68 5.25
C PHE A 188 -6.29 15.23 4.15
N VAL A 189 -7.38 15.93 4.49
CA VAL A 189 -8.31 16.46 3.46
C VAL A 189 -7.64 17.48 2.54
N PRO A 190 -6.97 18.53 3.03
CA PRO A 190 -6.27 19.47 2.15
C PRO A 190 -5.15 18.81 1.33
N ASP A 191 -4.46 17.79 1.89
CA ASP A 191 -3.41 17.08 1.19
C ASP A 191 -3.96 16.25 0.03
N ILE A 192 -5.09 15.56 0.23
CA ILE A 192 -5.77 14.78 -0.81
C ILE A 192 -6.30 15.70 -1.91
N VAL A 193 -6.91 16.83 -1.54
CA VAL A 193 -7.39 17.84 -2.51
C VAL A 193 -6.23 18.36 -3.37
N ARG A 194 -5.04 18.59 -2.79
CA ARG A 194 -3.85 18.97 -3.52
C ARG A 194 -3.38 17.84 -4.45
N ALA A 195 -3.26 16.61 -3.92
CA ALA A 195 -2.85 15.44 -4.70
C ALA A 195 -3.75 15.20 -5.91
N ARG A 196 -5.09 15.37 -5.76
CA ARG A 196 -6.05 15.24 -6.87
C ARG A 196 -5.84 16.23 -8.00
N LYS A 197 -5.26 17.42 -7.72
CA LYS A 197 -4.93 18.40 -8.76
C LYS A 197 -3.64 18.07 -9.51
N GLU A 198 -2.77 17.26 -8.92
CA GLU A 198 -1.43 16.98 -9.41
C GLU A 198 -1.28 15.57 -9.99
N ALA A 199 -2.26 14.67 -9.76
CA ALA A 199 -2.18 13.26 -10.17
C ALA A 199 -3.48 12.73 -10.78
N ASP A 200 -3.33 11.74 -11.66
CA ASP A 200 -4.43 11.01 -12.30
C ASP A 200 -5.11 10.05 -11.34
N TYR A 201 -4.36 9.46 -10.40
CA TYR A 201 -4.86 8.56 -9.35
C TYR A 201 -4.29 8.97 -7.99
N VAL A 202 -5.14 8.90 -6.95
CA VAL A 202 -4.76 9.21 -5.57
C VAL A 202 -5.06 8.00 -4.68
N ILE A 203 -4.02 7.42 -4.09
CA ILE A 203 -4.09 6.27 -3.19
C ILE A 203 -3.64 6.73 -1.80
N VAL A 204 -4.45 6.46 -0.78
CA VAL A 204 -4.17 6.87 0.59
C VAL A 204 -4.05 5.65 1.49
N SER A 205 -2.96 5.55 2.24
CA SER A 205 -2.74 4.52 3.24
C SER A 205 -3.07 5.05 4.63
N PHE A 206 -3.89 4.33 5.39
CA PHE A 206 -4.20 4.64 6.78
C PHE A 206 -3.80 3.49 7.70
N HIS A 207 -3.15 3.82 8.81
CA HIS A 207 -2.86 2.90 9.91
C HIS A 207 -3.79 3.24 11.08
N TRP A 208 -4.83 2.42 11.33
CA TRP A 208 -5.98 2.77 12.15
C TRP A 208 -6.74 1.56 12.72
N GLY A 209 -7.74 1.84 13.56
CA GLY A 209 -8.70 0.83 14.02
C GLY A 209 -8.28 0.14 15.31
N LYS A 210 -8.75 -1.08 15.50
CA LYS A 210 -8.51 -1.90 16.70
C LYS A 210 -7.95 -3.25 16.30
N GLU A 211 -6.84 -3.64 16.91
CA GLU A 211 -6.23 -4.97 16.70
C GLU A 211 -7.24 -6.10 16.95
N GLY A 212 -7.24 -7.09 16.05
CA GLY A 212 -8.11 -8.26 16.10
C GLY A 212 -9.58 -8.02 15.73
N SER A 213 -9.98 -6.77 15.43
CA SER A 213 -11.37 -6.47 15.03
C SER A 213 -11.57 -6.74 13.53
N GLY A 214 -12.44 -7.68 13.17
CA GLY A 214 -12.80 -7.95 11.77
C GLY A 214 -13.72 -6.88 11.15
N MET A 215 -14.37 -6.04 11.95
CA MET A 215 -15.24 -4.96 11.47
C MET A 215 -14.58 -3.60 11.66
N PRO A 216 -14.65 -2.70 10.65
CA PRO A 216 -14.12 -1.35 10.79
C PRO A 216 -14.94 -0.56 11.80
N LEU A 217 -14.25 0.22 12.64
CA LEU A 217 -14.88 1.15 13.58
C LEU A 217 -15.59 2.29 12.83
N PRO A 218 -16.61 2.93 13.43
CA PRO A 218 -17.28 4.08 12.82
C PRO A 218 -16.33 5.22 12.43
N VAL A 219 -15.28 5.45 13.21
CA VAL A 219 -14.25 6.45 12.91
C VAL A 219 -13.44 6.12 11.65
N GLN A 220 -13.10 4.83 11.42
CA GLN A 220 -12.43 4.40 10.19
C GLN A 220 -13.34 4.68 8.98
N ARG A 221 -14.62 4.34 9.05
CA ARG A 221 -15.59 4.59 7.97
C ARG A 221 -15.76 6.10 7.70
N SER A 222 -15.84 6.92 8.75
CA SER A 222 -15.95 8.37 8.60
C SER A 222 -14.73 8.96 7.88
N ILE A 223 -13.51 8.60 8.32
CA ILE A 223 -12.24 9.06 7.72
C ILE A 223 -12.15 8.58 6.27
N ALA A 224 -12.42 7.31 5.98
CA ALA A 224 -12.36 6.76 4.63
C ALA A 224 -13.26 7.51 3.66
N ARG A 225 -14.52 7.75 4.05
CA ARG A 225 -15.50 8.45 3.20
C ARG A 225 -15.08 9.90 2.95
N LYS A 226 -14.62 10.62 3.98
CA LYS A 226 -14.07 11.98 3.83
C LYS A 226 -12.85 12.02 2.91
N ALA A 227 -11.99 11.01 2.96
CA ALA A 227 -10.85 10.91 2.07
C ALA A 227 -11.28 10.68 0.60
N ILE A 228 -12.27 9.81 0.35
CA ILE A 228 -12.85 9.63 -0.99
C ILE A 228 -13.54 10.92 -1.47
N ASP A 229 -14.33 11.56 -0.62
CA ASP A 229 -15.00 12.82 -0.94
C ASP A 229 -14.01 13.94 -1.26
N ALA A 230 -12.82 13.93 -0.64
CA ALA A 230 -11.71 14.85 -0.92
C ALA A 230 -10.97 14.55 -2.23
N GLY A 231 -11.21 13.39 -2.86
CA GLY A 231 -10.63 13.03 -4.16
C GLY A 231 -9.71 11.81 -4.17
N ALA A 232 -9.64 11.01 -3.09
CA ALA A 232 -8.94 9.74 -3.12
C ALA A 232 -9.72 8.72 -3.96
N ASP A 233 -9.00 7.93 -4.77
CA ASP A 233 -9.57 6.82 -5.56
C ASP A 233 -9.57 5.51 -4.76
N VAL A 234 -8.51 5.28 -3.97
CA VAL A 234 -8.30 4.04 -3.22
C VAL A 234 -7.79 4.34 -1.81
N ILE A 235 -8.38 3.66 -0.83
CA ILE A 235 -7.91 3.67 0.56
C ILE A 235 -7.39 2.27 0.93
N ILE A 236 -6.17 2.20 1.47
CA ILE A 236 -5.53 0.98 1.97
C ILE A 236 -5.34 1.10 3.49
N GLY A 237 -6.01 0.24 4.24
CA GLY A 237 -5.98 0.23 5.70
C GLY A 237 -5.05 -0.83 6.28
N HIS A 238 -4.47 -0.51 7.45
CA HIS A 238 -3.49 -1.31 8.21
C HIS A 238 -3.76 -1.23 9.72
N HIS A 239 -3.06 -2.00 10.55
CA HIS A 239 -3.10 -2.06 12.01
C HIS A 239 -4.02 -3.12 12.62
N PRO A 240 -5.24 -3.40 12.15
CA PRO A 240 -6.06 -4.44 12.80
C PRO A 240 -5.42 -5.84 12.85
N HIS A 241 -4.38 -6.09 12.03
CA HIS A 241 -3.68 -7.37 11.89
C HIS A 241 -4.59 -8.55 11.50
N VAL A 242 -5.80 -8.25 11.05
CA VAL A 242 -6.80 -9.17 10.49
C VAL A 242 -7.42 -8.52 9.25
N LEU A 243 -7.95 -9.32 8.35
CA LEU A 243 -8.73 -8.80 7.23
C LEU A 243 -10.00 -8.11 7.75
N GLN A 244 -10.29 -6.93 7.21
CA GLN A 244 -11.58 -6.25 7.37
C GLN A 244 -12.29 -6.16 6.01
N GLY A 245 -13.58 -5.80 6.06
CA GLY A 245 -14.40 -5.69 4.86
C GLY A 245 -13.89 -4.63 3.86
N ILE A 246 -14.43 -4.70 2.65
CA ILE A 246 -14.18 -3.78 1.54
C ILE A 246 -15.43 -2.91 1.37
N GLU A 247 -15.27 -1.60 1.15
CA GLU A 247 -16.38 -0.68 0.88
C GLU A 247 -16.18 0.04 -0.46
N ARG A 248 -17.17 -0.07 -1.34
CA ARG A 248 -17.29 0.87 -2.46
C ARG A 248 -18.07 2.08 -1.97
N TYR A 249 -17.46 3.25 -2.09
CA TYR A 249 -18.10 4.51 -1.68
C TYR A 249 -17.84 5.59 -2.71
N GLY A 250 -18.90 6.24 -3.18
CA GLY A 250 -18.79 7.26 -4.23
C GLY A 250 -18.10 6.70 -5.48
N LYS A 251 -16.96 7.31 -5.86
CA LYS A 251 -16.13 6.90 -7.00
C LYS A 251 -14.88 6.12 -6.58
N GLY A 252 -14.79 5.69 -5.32
CA GLY A 252 -13.61 5.04 -4.79
C GLY A 252 -13.88 3.73 -4.08
N ILE A 253 -12.80 3.09 -3.64
CA ILE A 253 -12.81 1.82 -2.93
C ILE A 253 -11.95 1.91 -1.67
N VAL A 254 -12.42 1.25 -0.60
CA VAL A 254 -11.76 1.19 0.70
C VAL A 254 -11.50 -0.26 1.08
N PHE A 255 -10.25 -0.60 1.27
CA PHE A 255 -9.80 -1.84 1.92
C PHE A 255 -9.49 -1.48 3.36
N TYR A 256 -10.38 -1.78 4.31
CA TYR A 256 -10.25 -1.31 5.69
C TYR A 256 -9.07 -1.91 6.45
N SER A 257 -8.68 -3.15 6.15
CA SER A 257 -7.44 -3.78 6.61
C SER A 257 -7.06 -4.96 5.72
N LEU A 258 -5.79 -5.03 5.34
CA LEU A 258 -5.23 -6.16 4.60
C LEU A 258 -4.66 -7.25 5.51
N GLY A 259 -4.72 -7.06 6.85
CA GLY A 259 -4.13 -7.97 7.81
C GLY A 259 -2.61 -7.95 7.79
N ASN A 260 -2.02 -9.02 8.30
CA ASN A 260 -0.57 -9.19 8.30
C ASN A 260 -0.07 -9.68 6.93
N PHE A 261 1.14 -9.28 6.57
CA PHE A 261 1.86 -9.87 5.44
C PHE A 261 3.06 -10.66 5.96
N ALA A 262 4.21 -10.05 6.13
CA ALA A 262 5.39 -10.68 6.74
C ALA A 262 5.48 -10.27 8.22
N PHE A 263 4.67 -10.88 9.09
CA PHE A 263 4.49 -10.49 10.50
C PHE A 263 4.54 -11.65 11.50
N ALA A 264 4.75 -12.88 11.04
CA ALA A 264 4.77 -14.10 11.86
C ALA A 264 3.50 -14.29 12.73
N SER A 265 2.37 -14.21 12.11
CA SER A 265 1.03 -14.37 12.71
C SER A 265 0.86 -15.72 13.42
N LYS A 266 0.39 -15.72 14.66
CA LYS A 266 0.19 -16.94 15.47
C LYS A 266 -1.26 -17.37 15.57
N GLY A 267 -2.19 -16.42 15.65
CA GLY A 267 -3.62 -16.67 15.74
C GLY A 267 -4.24 -17.02 14.38
N THR A 268 -5.31 -17.82 14.39
CA THR A 268 -5.98 -18.23 13.15
C THR A 268 -6.55 -17.03 12.39
N ALA A 269 -7.17 -16.08 13.07
CA ALA A 269 -7.71 -14.87 12.46
C ALA A 269 -6.63 -13.98 11.83
N ASN A 270 -5.45 -13.88 12.46
CA ASN A 270 -4.31 -13.13 11.94
C ASN A 270 -3.53 -13.93 10.88
N GLY A 271 -3.90 -15.17 10.61
CA GLY A 271 -3.26 -16.06 9.65
C GLY A 271 -3.78 -15.91 8.22
N GLN A 272 -4.69 -14.98 7.99
CA GLN A 272 -5.30 -14.69 6.70
C GLN A 272 -4.93 -13.26 6.27
N SER A 273 -4.63 -13.09 4.99
CA SER A 273 -4.27 -11.81 4.39
C SER A 273 -4.60 -11.81 2.90
N ALA A 274 -4.30 -10.73 2.21
CA ALA A 274 -4.40 -10.65 0.76
C ALA A 274 -3.39 -9.67 0.18
N ILE A 275 -2.97 -9.92 -1.07
CA ILE A 275 -2.46 -8.86 -1.94
C ILE A 275 -3.66 -8.26 -2.66
N ILE A 276 -3.77 -6.95 -2.65
CA ILE A 276 -4.71 -6.22 -3.48
C ILE A 276 -3.94 -5.73 -4.71
N ARG A 277 -4.31 -6.25 -5.86
CA ARG A 277 -3.77 -5.83 -7.14
C ARG A 277 -4.74 -4.89 -7.82
N LEU A 278 -4.43 -3.61 -7.81
CA LEU A 278 -5.20 -2.59 -8.51
C LEU A 278 -4.78 -2.59 -9.99
N ARG A 279 -5.76 -2.65 -10.89
CA ARG A 279 -5.59 -2.50 -12.33
C ARG A 279 -6.28 -1.22 -12.74
N LEU A 280 -5.47 -0.26 -13.16
CA LEU A 280 -5.92 1.11 -13.43
C LEU A 280 -5.59 1.48 -14.88
N ASP A 281 -6.62 1.85 -15.63
CA ASP A 281 -6.52 2.49 -16.94
C ASP A 281 -7.66 3.50 -17.13
N ASP A 282 -7.73 4.15 -18.29
CA ASP A 282 -8.72 5.22 -18.55
C ASP A 282 -10.19 4.72 -18.56
N GLY A 283 -10.43 3.42 -18.70
CA GLY A 283 -11.77 2.82 -18.77
C GLY A 283 -12.03 1.75 -17.72
N ARG A 284 -11.01 1.36 -16.93
CA ARG A 284 -11.10 0.25 -16.00
C ARG A 284 -10.45 0.57 -14.66
N ARG A 285 -11.22 0.40 -13.60
CA ARG A 285 -10.75 0.45 -12.22
C ARG A 285 -11.19 -0.82 -11.52
N GLU A 286 -10.28 -1.74 -11.39
CA GLU A 286 -10.54 -3.03 -10.77
C GLU A 286 -9.49 -3.35 -9.71
N ALA A 287 -9.93 -4.01 -8.65
CA ALA A 287 -9.07 -4.62 -7.65
C ALA A 287 -9.23 -6.14 -7.73
N GLU A 288 -8.14 -6.84 -8.02
CA GLU A 288 -8.03 -8.28 -7.88
C GLU A 288 -7.53 -8.59 -6.47
N ILE A 289 -8.23 -9.48 -5.77
CA ILE A 289 -7.86 -9.94 -4.44
C ILE A 289 -7.13 -11.29 -4.58
N LEU A 290 -5.88 -11.35 -4.13
CA LEU A 290 -5.05 -12.55 -4.12
C LEU A 290 -4.93 -13.03 -2.66
N PRO A 291 -5.74 -14.01 -2.23
CA PRO A 291 -5.74 -14.49 -0.85
C PRO A 291 -4.42 -15.12 -0.43
N LEU A 292 -3.99 -14.85 0.82
CA LEU A 292 -2.74 -15.34 1.39
C LEU A 292 -2.96 -16.13 2.68
N ASP A 293 -2.17 -17.18 2.84
CA ASP A 293 -1.89 -17.80 4.14
C ASP A 293 -0.64 -17.15 4.74
N VAL A 294 -0.78 -16.56 5.91
CA VAL A 294 0.31 -15.94 6.67
C VAL A 294 0.44 -16.53 8.07
N LEU A 295 -0.26 -17.65 8.36
CA LEU A 295 -0.20 -18.29 9.66
C LEU A 295 1.15 -18.98 9.87
N TYR A 296 1.96 -18.44 10.78
CA TYR A 296 3.35 -18.87 11.01
C TYR A 296 3.54 -20.38 11.09
N ARG A 297 2.67 -21.10 11.84
CA ARG A 297 2.77 -22.56 11.99
C ARG A 297 2.58 -23.34 10.68
N ARG A 298 1.99 -22.74 9.65
CA ARG A 298 1.79 -23.35 8.33
C ARG A 298 2.85 -22.90 7.31
N VAL A 299 3.23 -21.62 7.35
CA VAL A 299 4.04 -21.00 6.30
C VAL A 299 5.46 -20.64 6.75
N GLY A 300 5.81 -20.78 8.04
CA GLY A 300 7.17 -20.54 8.53
C GLY A 300 7.68 -19.14 8.27
N PHE A 301 6.84 -18.11 8.40
CA PHE A 301 7.14 -16.70 8.13
C PHE A 301 7.25 -16.34 6.62
N GLN A 302 6.73 -17.21 5.74
CA GLN A 302 6.67 -16.96 4.30
C GLN A 302 5.21 -16.87 3.87
N PRO A 303 4.62 -15.69 3.62
CA PRO A 303 3.31 -15.56 2.99
C PRO A 303 3.19 -16.44 1.75
N ARG A 304 2.07 -17.15 1.61
CA ARG A 304 1.82 -18.03 0.46
C ARG A 304 0.49 -17.73 -0.17
N LEU A 305 0.48 -17.59 -1.49
CA LEU A 305 -0.74 -17.50 -2.27
C LEU A 305 -1.60 -18.74 -2.05
N LEU A 306 -2.90 -18.53 -1.93
CA LEU A 306 -3.88 -19.59 -1.84
C LEU A 306 -4.62 -19.75 -3.15
N ALA A 307 -5.04 -20.99 -3.43
CA ALA A 307 -5.88 -21.35 -4.56
C ALA A 307 -6.95 -22.35 -4.13
N GLY A 308 -7.98 -22.54 -4.97
CA GLY A 308 -9.08 -23.45 -4.75
C GLY A 308 -9.83 -23.13 -3.44
N LYS A 309 -10.37 -24.18 -2.80
CA LYS A 309 -11.24 -24.04 -1.62
C LYS A 309 -10.71 -23.12 -0.53
N ARG A 310 -9.39 -23.12 -0.26
CA ARG A 310 -8.82 -22.25 0.80
C ARG A 310 -8.85 -20.77 0.41
N ALA A 311 -8.70 -20.46 -0.86
CA ALA A 311 -8.88 -19.11 -1.38
C ALA A 311 -10.36 -18.70 -1.32
N ASP A 312 -11.26 -19.61 -1.77
CA ASP A 312 -12.71 -19.39 -1.72
C ASP A 312 -13.21 -19.12 -0.29
N ASP A 313 -12.71 -19.84 0.71
CA ASP A 313 -13.06 -19.66 2.12
C ASP A 313 -12.69 -18.24 2.62
N ILE A 314 -11.55 -17.68 2.20
CA ILE A 314 -11.14 -16.29 2.54
C ILE A 314 -12.04 -15.28 1.81
N ILE A 315 -12.34 -15.50 0.55
CA ILE A 315 -13.22 -14.62 -0.22
C ILE A 315 -14.65 -14.62 0.33
N GLU A 316 -15.16 -15.78 0.73
CA GLU A 316 -16.47 -15.88 1.41
C GLU A 316 -16.46 -15.06 2.71
N GLN A 317 -15.42 -15.21 3.54
CA GLN A 317 -15.27 -14.41 4.76
C GLN A 317 -15.20 -12.90 4.43
N LEU A 318 -14.43 -12.47 3.43
CA LEU A 318 -14.37 -11.08 3.01
C LEU A 318 -15.74 -10.59 2.50
N ASN A 319 -16.50 -11.42 1.78
CA ASN A 319 -17.85 -11.09 1.34
C ASN A 319 -18.82 -10.91 2.52
N ILE A 320 -18.72 -11.76 3.57
CA ILE A 320 -19.50 -11.60 4.81
C ILE A 320 -19.17 -10.26 5.48
N LEU A 321 -17.89 -9.91 5.61
CA LEU A 321 -17.43 -8.66 6.20
C LEU A 321 -17.79 -7.42 5.34
N SER A 322 -17.89 -7.58 4.04
CA SER A 322 -18.15 -6.49 3.08
C SER A 322 -19.65 -6.25 2.82
N ARG A 323 -20.50 -7.23 3.12
CA ARG A 323 -21.96 -7.11 2.93
C ARG A 323 -22.56 -5.91 3.65
N PRO A 324 -22.24 -5.62 4.95
CA PRO A 324 -22.73 -4.42 5.64
C PRO A 324 -22.17 -3.11 5.06
N LEU A 325 -21.19 -3.20 4.17
CA LEU A 325 -20.51 -2.11 3.47
C LEU A 325 -20.95 -2.01 2.00
N ASN A 326 -22.05 -2.67 1.63
CA ASN A 326 -22.65 -2.69 0.28
C ASN A 326 -21.66 -3.11 -0.83
N THR A 327 -20.73 -4.02 -0.51
CA THR A 327 -19.71 -4.47 -1.46
C THR A 327 -19.72 -5.99 -1.56
N ARG A 328 -19.50 -6.50 -2.76
CA ARG A 328 -19.36 -7.92 -3.06
C ARG A 328 -18.17 -8.14 -3.98
N ILE A 329 -17.35 -9.12 -3.61
CA ILE A 329 -16.28 -9.66 -4.45
C ILE A 329 -16.91 -10.73 -5.37
N THR A 330 -16.62 -10.65 -6.65
CA THR A 330 -17.10 -11.59 -7.66
C THR A 330 -15.94 -12.45 -8.19
N SER A 331 -16.22 -13.69 -8.54
CA SER A 331 -15.26 -14.55 -9.24
C SER A 331 -15.44 -14.41 -10.74
N ARG A 332 -14.35 -14.14 -11.48
CA ARG A 332 -14.32 -14.05 -12.93
C ARG A 332 -13.00 -14.64 -13.43
N ASN A 333 -13.07 -15.66 -14.30
CA ASN A 333 -11.89 -16.35 -14.87
C ASN A 333 -10.85 -16.77 -13.80
N ASN A 334 -11.30 -17.39 -12.71
CA ASN A 334 -10.49 -17.79 -11.56
C ASN A 334 -9.82 -16.65 -10.78
N SER A 335 -10.19 -15.39 -11.04
CA SER A 335 -9.76 -14.22 -10.26
C SER A 335 -10.90 -13.67 -9.43
N TYR A 336 -10.61 -13.15 -8.25
CA TYR A 336 -11.57 -12.52 -7.35
C TYR A 336 -11.49 -11.01 -7.51
N ILE A 337 -12.57 -10.40 -8.02
CA ILE A 337 -12.56 -9.02 -8.53
C ILE A 337 -13.62 -8.16 -7.81
N VAL A 338 -13.24 -6.91 -7.54
CA VAL A 338 -14.14 -5.80 -7.23
C VAL A 338 -13.86 -4.64 -8.19
N SER A 339 -14.87 -4.22 -8.96
CA SER A 339 -14.78 -3.01 -9.81
C SER A 339 -15.26 -1.78 -9.05
N PHE A 340 -14.69 -0.58 -9.31
CA PHE A 340 -15.03 0.68 -8.61
C PHE A 340 -14.86 1.93 -9.47
#